data_6c0fc1686e486773d49f5d221ce73de4
#
_entry.id   6c0fc1686e486773d49f5d221ce73de4
#
_cell.length_a   1.000
_cell.length_b   1.000
_cell.length_c   1.000
_cell.angle_alpha   90.00
_cell.angle_beta   90.00
_cell.angle_gamma   90.00
#
_symmetry.space_group_name_H-M   'P 1'
#
loop_
_entity.id
_entity.type
_entity.pdbx_description
1 polymer ?
#
loop_
_entity_poly.entity_id
_entity_poly.type
_entity_poly.pdbx_seq_one_letter_code
_entity_poly.pdbx_strand_id
1 'polypeptide(L)'
;MTTRLREKELAPQSAQLSVSTFIQFHQYFTFQEMAEKIYQNKQRTSTRNGILKAEAAYLFASVVRKFGVEYLQDIEKILGDEKFEAEIARIPGQSSGLSTRYFYMLAGDENFIKPDRMIRRFIQASIGRDLSIEECQALLLAAHTELVRDYPLLTPRSLDHEIWVYQRSA
;
A
#
# COMPACT_ATOMS: atom_id res chain seq x y z
N MET A 1 6.90 9.24 -18.12
CA MET A 1 6.47 7.84 -18.37
C MET A 1 5.11 7.68 -17.73
N THR A 2 4.05 7.64 -18.51
CA THR A 2 2.67 7.63 -17.97
C THR A 2 2.39 6.23 -17.43
N THR A 3 2.31 6.12 -16.12
CA THR A 3 1.92 4.88 -15.43
C THR A 3 0.47 4.59 -15.81
N ARG A 4 0.23 3.66 -16.71
CA ARG A 4 -1.12 3.15 -16.95
C ARG A 4 -1.42 2.14 -15.87
N LEU A 5 -2.42 2.44 -15.04
CA LEU A 5 -3.12 1.38 -14.31
C LEU A 5 -3.56 0.34 -15.34
N ARG A 6 -3.34 -0.95 -15.04
CA ARG A 6 -3.87 -2.00 -15.94
C ARG A 6 -5.34 -1.72 -16.19
N GLU A 7 -5.77 -1.82 -17.45
CA GLU A 7 -7.17 -2.00 -17.83
C GLU A 7 -7.73 -3.35 -17.30
N LYS A 8 -7.53 -3.62 -16.01
CA LYS A 8 -8.37 -4.56 -15.30
C LYS A 8 -9.75 -3.88 -15.29
N GLU A 9 -10.77 -4.59 -15.69
CA GLU A 9 -12.15 -4.18 -15.45
C GLU A 9 -12.29 -3.89 -13.95
N LEU A 10 -12.06 -2.63 -13.57
CA LEU A 10 -12.34 -2.17 -12.22
C LEU A 10 -13.83 -2.37 -12.00
N ALA A 11 -14.22 -2.89 -10.85
CA ALA A 11 -15.63 -3.01 -10.50
C ALA A 11 -16.34 -1.68 -10.80
N PRO A 12 -17.55 -1.69 -11.39
CA PRO A 12 -18.28 -0.46 -11.65
C PRO A 12 -18.50 0.32 -10.36
N GLN A 13 -18.54 1.64 -10.43
CA GLN A 13 -18.69 2.50 -9.23
C GLN A 13 -19.90 2.09 -8.38
N SER A 14 -20.99 1.62 -8.99
CA SER A 14 -22.17 1.11 -8.28
C SER A 14 -21.91 -0.11 -7.39
N ALA A 15 -20.83 -0.85 -7.62
CA ALA A 15 -20.41 -2.01 -6.82
C ALA A 15 -19.28 -1.67 -5.84
N GLN A 16 -18.87 -0.40 -5.75
CA GLN A 16 -17.80 0.07 -4.85
C GLN A 16 -18.40 0.86 -3.67
N LEU A 17 -17.77 0.74 -2.52
CA LEU A 17 -17.99 1.66 -1.41
C LEU A 17 -17.20 2.95 -1.70
N SER A 18 -17.88 4.10 -1.78
CA SER A 18 -17.18 5.37 -1.96
C SER A 18 -16.38 5.75 -0.72
N VAL A 19 -15.30 6.52 -0.91
CA VAL A 19 -14.49 7.04 0.21
C VAL A 19 -15.34 7.90 1.14
N SER A 20 -16.26 8.70 0.60
CA SER A 20 -17.19 9.51 1.39
C SER A 20 -18.10 8.65 2.27
N THR A 21 -18.68 7.58 1.74
CA THR A 21 -19.52 6.65 2.52
C THR A 21 -18.71 5.95 3.61
N PHE A 22 -17.48 5.55 3.32
CA PHE A 22 -16.57 4.97 4.32
C PHE A 22 -16.29 5.94 5.46
N ILE A 23 -15.97 7.21 5.16
CA ILE A 23 -15.72 8.25 6.17
C ILE A 23 -16.99 8.51 6.99
N GLN A 24 -18.15 8.64 6.34
CA GLN A 24 -19.43 8.86 7.01
C GLN A 24 -19.78 7.71 7.97
N PHE A 25 -19.55 6.47 7.57
CA PHE A 25 -19.76 5.31 8.43
C PHE A 25 -18.94 5.36 9.71
N HIS A 26 -17.70 5.82 9.63
CA HIS A 26 -16.82 5.96 10.79
C HIS A 26 -17.29 7.01 11.81
N GLN A 27 -18.06 8.00 11.39
CA GLN A 27 -18.57 9.05 12.29
C GLN A 27 -19.58 8.55 13.32
N TYR A 28 -20.15 7.37 13.12
CA TYR A 28 -21.09 6.75 14.07
C TYR A 28 -20.43 6.02 15.24
N PHE A 29 -19.10 5.89 15.21
CA PHE A 29 -18.35 5.10 16.18
C PHE A 29 -17.08 5.83 16.62
N THR A 30 -16.65 5.58 17.84
CA THR A 30 -15.28 5.92 18.23
C THR A 30 -14.26 4.99 17.53
N PHE A 31 -13.02 5.41 17.38
CA PHE A 31 -11.99 4.55 16.78
C PHE A 31 -11.76 3.27 17.58
N GLN A 32 -11.98 3.31 18.89
CA GLN A 32 -11.91 2.13 19.75
C GLN A 32 -13.03 1.15 19.41
N GLU A 33 -14.27 1.62 19.26
CA GLU A 33 -15.39 0.77 18.85
C GLU A 33 -15.22 0.21 17.45
N MET A 34 -14.72 1.01 16.51
CA MET A 34 -14.37 0.53 15.17
C MET A 34 -13.36 -0.62 15.24
N ALA A 35 -12.29 -0.46 16.03
CA ALA A 35 -11.26 -1.48 16.19
C ALA A 35 -11.80 -2.76 16.86
N GLU A 36 -12.66 -2.65 17.87
CA GLU A 36 -13.15 -3.77 18.66
C GLU A 36 -14.33 -4.50 18.00
N LYS A 37 -15.34 -3.75 17.59
CA LYS A 37 -16.64 -4.30 17.19
C LYS A 37 -16.74 -4.54 15.68
N ILE A 38 -16.16 -3.65 14.87
CA ILE A 38 -16.30 -3.69 13.41
C ILE A 38 -15.12 -4.42 12.78
N TYR A 39 -13.90 -3.95 13.00
CA TYR A 39 -12.72 -4.55 12.37
C TYR A 39 -12.17 -5.76 13.14
N GLN A 40 -12.55 -5.94 14.40
CA GLN A 40 -12.01 -6.96 15.30
C GLN A 40 -10.47 -6.98 15.27
N ASN A 41 -9.88 -5.79 15.17
CA ASN A 41 -8.45 -5.59 15.02
C ASN A 41 -7.99 -4.36 15.84
N LYS A 42 -7.37 -4.62 16.99
CA LYS A 42 -6.82 -3.60 17.90
C LYS A 42 -5.36 -3.25 17.62
N GLN A 43 -4.79 -3.70 16.50
CA GLN A 43 -3.40 -3.41 16.17
C GLN A 43 -3.19 -1.92 15.97
N ARG A 44 -1.99 -1.49 16.36
CA ARG A 44 -1.51 -0.13 16.14
C ARG A 44 -0.62 -0.06 14.89
N THR A 45 -0.44 1.13 14.35
CA THR A 45 0.40 1.39 13.18
C THR A 45 1.88 1.22 13.49
N SER A 46 2.30 1.42 14.75
CA SER A 46 3.65 1.15 15.21
C SER A 46 3.66 0.82 16.72
N THR A 47 4.75 0.24 17.21
CA THR A 47 4.95 -0.06 18.64
C THR A 47 5.23 1.18 19.49
N ARG A 48 5.75 2.25 18.86
CA ARG A 48 6.00 3.54 19.52
C ARG A 48 5.10 4.59 18.92
N ASN A 49 4.29 5.25 19.74
CA ASN A 49 3.41 6.35 19.35
C ASN A 49 2.45 6.04 18.18
N GLY A 50 2.23 4.77 17.85
CA GLY A 50 1.27 4.38 16.83
C GLY A 50 -0.17 4.57 17.31
N ILE A 51 -1.06 4.88 16.36
CA ILE A 51 -2.51 4.96 16.56
C ILE A 51 -3.17 3.63 16.18
N LEU A 52 -4.42 3.44 16.54
CA LEU A 52 -5.19 2.27 16.09
C LEU A 52 -5.23 2.22 14.56
N LYS A 53 -5.14 1.03 13.98
CA LYS A 53 -5.28 0.89 12.52
C LYS A 53 -6.63 1.37 12.01
N ALA A 54 -7.68 1.28 12.81
CA ALA A 54 -9.01 1.85 12.53
C ALA A 54 -8.94 3.37 12.35
N GLU A 55 -8.27 4.07 13.27
CA GLU A 55 -8.03 5.51 13.18
C GLU A 55 -7.18 5.87 11.96
N ALA A 56 -6.08 5.13 11.73
CA ALA A 56 -5.22 5.34 10.59
C ALA A 56 -5.96 5.15 9.25
N ALA A 57 -6.87 4.19 9.15
CA ALA A 57 -7.69 3.97 7.96
C ALA A 57 -8.64 5.16 7.70
N TYR A 58 -9.26 5.70 8.75
CA TYR A 58 -10.09 6.90 8.64
C TYR A 58 -9.29 8.13 8.19
N LEU A 59 -8.13 8.37 8.81
CA LEU A 59 -7.25 9.50 8.45
C LEU A 59 -6.74 9.35 7.01
N PHE A 60 -6.34 8.15 6.61
CA PHE A 60 -5.91 7.86 5.25
C PHE A 60 -7.04 8.15 4.24
N ALA A 61 -8.24 7.64 4.49
CA ALA A 61 -9.40 7.89 3.64
C ALA A 61 -9.74 9.39 3.56
N SER A 62 -9.59 10.12 4.68
CA SER A 62 -9.82 11.57 4.71
C SER A 62 -8.84 12.34 3.82
N VAL A 63 -7.56 11.93 3.80
CA VAL A 63 -6.56 12.50 2.87
C VAL A 63 -6.91 12.13 1.43
N VAL A 64 -7.19 10.86 1.15
CA VAL A 64 -7.60 10.37 -0.18
C VAL A 64 -8.75 11.19 -0.74
N ARG A 65 -9.81 11.41 0.06
CA ARG A 65 -10.96 12.24 -0.31
C ARG A 65 -10.57 13.70 -0.57
N LYS A 66 -9.72 14.28 0.27
CA LYS A 66 -9.23 15.66 0.11
C LYS A 66 -8.58 15.89 -1.26
N PHE A 67 -7.92 14.87 -1.80
CA PHE A 67 -7.30 14.88 -3.13
C PHE A 67 -8.24 14.45 -4.26
N GLY A 68 -9.56 14.39 -3.99
CA GLY A 68 -10.59 14.20 -5.03
C GLY A 68 -10.79 12.77 -5.48
N VAL A 69 -10.38 11.79 -4.66
CA VAL A 69 -10.56 10.36 -4.93
C VAL A 69 -11.79 9.86 -4.17
N GLU A 70 -12.79 9.37 -4.89
CA GLU A 70 -13.98 8.73 -4.34
C GLU A 70 -14.05 7.24 -4.66
N TYR A 71 -13.53 6.81 -5.81
CA TYR A 71 -13.54 5.43 -6.28
C TYR A 71 -12.18 5.02 -6.83
N LEU A 72 -11.99 3.73 -7.07
CA LEU A 72 -10.73 3.19 -7.61
C LEU A 72 -10.32 3.86 -8.92
N GLN A 73 -11.27 4.27 -9.76
CA GLN A 73 -11.02 4.96 -11.02
C GLN A 73 -10.36 6.34 -10.84
N ASP A 74 -10.50 6.92 -9.65
CA ASP A 74 -9.94 8.25 -9.35
C ASP A 74 -8.48 8.20 -8.91
N ILE A 75 -7.92 7.02 -8.65
CA ILE A 75 -6.56 6.85 -8.07
C ILE A 75 -5.49 7.48 -8.96
N GLU A 76 -5.68 7.50 -10.27
CA GLU A 76 -4.74 8.13 -11.20
C GLU A 76 -4.47 9.61 -10.88
N LYS A 77 -5.41 10.29 -10.22
CA LYS A 77 -5.28 11.70 -9.81
C LYS A 77 -4.18 11.93 -8.77
N ILE A 78 -3.81 10.90 -8.02
CA ILE A 78 -2.87 10.99 -6.90
C ILE A 78 -1.61 10.15 -7.06
N LEU A 79 -1.48 9.41 -8.17
CA LEU A 79 -0.28 8.63 -8.44
C LEU A 79 0.92 9.54 -8.61
N GLY A 80 1.91 9.42 -7.71
CA GLY A 80 3.11 10.23 -7.73
C GLY A 80 2.91 11.69 -7.30
N ASP A 81 1.78 12.03 -6.68
CA ASP A 81 1.56 13.36 -6.11
C ASP A 81 2.32 13.47 -4.78
N GLU A 82 3.43 14.23 -4.79
CA GLU A 82 4.28 14.44 -3.62
C GLU A 82 3.52 15.09 -2.44
N LYS A 83 2.52 15.93 -2.71
CA LYS A 83 1.72 16.57 -1.65
C LYS A 83 0.80 15.56 -0.98
N PHE A 84 0.19 14.67 -1.76
CA PHE A 84 -0.60 13.56 -1.25
C PHE A 84 0.27 12.66 -0.37
N GLU A 85 1.42 12.22 -0.88
CA GLU A 85 2.33 11.34 -0.14
C GLU A 85 2.84 11.99 1.16
N ALA A 86 3.16 13.28 1.11
CA ALA A 86 3.58 14.04 2.29
C ALA A 86 2.46 14.15 3.35
N GLU A 87 1.19 14.28 2.95
CA GLU A 87 0.08 14.29 3.90
C GLU A 87 -0.16 12.91 4.52
N ILE A 88 -0.08 11.84 3.74
CA ILE A 88 -0.15 10.48 4.27
C ILE A 88 0.99 10.21 5.26
N ALA A 89 2.20 10.64 4.95
CA ALA A 89 3.37 10.45 5.82
C ALA A 89 3.24 11.13 7.20
N ARG A 90 2.38 12.15 7.35
CA ARG A 90 2.08 12.80 8.63
C ARG A 90 1.18 11.96 9.54
N ILE A 91 0.48 10.97 9.02
CA ILE A 91 -0.33 10.06 9.82
C ILE A 91 0.62 9.21 10.69
N PRO A 92 0.40 9.12 12.03
CA PRO A 92 1.30 8.39 12.91
C PRO A 92 1.52 6.94 12.46
N GLY A 93 2.79 6.58 12.23
CA GLY A 93 3.21 5.27 11.77
C GLY A 93 3.15 5.07 10.24
N GLN A 94 2.92 6.13 9.45
CA GLN A 94 2.90 6.08 7.98
C GLN A 94 4.12 6.75 7.31
N SER A 95 5.06 7.27 8.08
CA SER A 95 6.21 8.06 7.57
C SER A 95 7.15 7.30 6.64
N SER A 96 7.12 5.96 6.64
CA SER A 96 7.94 5.13 5.75
C SER A 96 7.45 5.09 4.29
N GLY A 97 6.24 5.60 3.99
CA GLY A 97 5.62 5.50 2.67
C GLY A 97 5.15 4.10 2.26
N LEU A 98 5.40 3.05 3.08
CA LEU A 98 5.01 1.67 2.76
C LEU A 98 3.51 1.51 2.53
N SER A 99 2.68 2.19 3.32
CA SER A 99 1.22 2.10 3.18
C SER A 99 0.73 2.76 1.90
N THR A 100 1.33 3.87 1.48
CA THR A 100 1.01 4.55 0.22
C THR A 100 1.36 3.66 -0.97
N ARG A 101 2.55 3.08 -0.98
CA ARG A 101 2.96 2.12 -2.02
C ARG A 101 2.02 0.92 -2.09
N TYR A 102 1.67 0.36 -0.93
CA TYR A 102 0.72 -0.76 -0.88
C TYR A 102 -0.68 -0.36 -1.37
N PHE A 103 -1.12 0.83 -1.06
CA PHE A 103 -2.37 1.37 -1.56
C PHE A 103 -2.36 1.47 -3.09
N TYR A 104 -1.30 2.00 -3.71
CA TYR A 104 -1.15 2.03 -5.16
C TYR A 104 -1.14 0.63 -5.79
N MET A 105 -0.44 -0.33 -5.16
CA MET A 105 -0.44 -1.73 -5.60
C MET A 105 -1.85 -2.34 -5.57
N LEU A 106 -2.62 -2.09 -4.51
CA LEU A 106 -4.01 -2.56 -4.39
C LEU A 106 -4.93 -1.90 -5.42
N ALA A 107 -4.65 -0.65 -5.75
CA ALA A 107 -5.37 0.10 -6.77
C ALA A 107 -5.03 -0.34 -8.21
N GLY A 108 -4.09 -1.27 -8.39
CA GLY A 108 -3.75 -1.86 -9.69
C GLY A 108 -2.46 -1.35 -10.31
N ASP A 109 -1.66 -0.55 -9.61
CA ASP A 109 -0.33 -0.19 -10.10
C ASP A 109 0.62 -1.38 -9.97
N GLU A 110 1.10 -1.87 -11.11
CA GLU A 110 1.99 -3.03 -11.21
C GLU A 110 3.48 -2.65 -11.04
N ASN A 111 3.80 -1.36 -10.94
CA ASN A 111 5.18 -0.87 -10.91
C ASN A 111 5.74 -0.71 -9.49
N PHE A 112 4.91 -0.87 -8.47
CA PHE A 112 5.34 -0.74 -7.09
C PHE A 112 5.76 -2.06 -6.47
N ILE A 113 6.79 -1.98 -5.63
CA ILE A 113 7.24 -3.03 -4.72
C ILE A 113 7.09 -2.51 -3.30
N LYS A 114 6.65 -3.38 -2.40
CA LYS A 114 6.48 -3.05 -0.99
C LYS A 114 7.55 -3.78 -0.15
N PRO A 115 8.70 -3.16 0.15
CA PRO A 115 9.76 -3.79 0.96
C PRO A 115 9.34 -3.92 2.43
N ASP A 116 8.35 -4.76 2.69
CA ASP A 116 7.91 -5.09 4.03
C ASP A 116 8.86 -6.08 4.72
N ARG A 117 8.49 -6.52 5.92
CA ARG A 117 9.30 -7.44 6.71
C ARG A 117 9.62 -8.75 5.98
N MET A 118 8.69 -9.27 5.15
CA MET A 118 8.89 -10.54 4.43
C MET A 118 9.90 -10.35 3.31
N ILE A 119 9.73 -9.30 2.52
CA ILE A 119 10.65 -8.94 1.45
C ILE A 119 12.06 -8.67 2.00
N ARG A 120 12.17 -7.91 3.09
CA ARG A 120 13.48 -7.62 3.72
C ARG A 120 14.16 -8.86 4.25
N ARG A 121 13.42 -9.82 4.84
CA ARG A 121 13.98 -11.12 5.28
C ARG A 121 14.52 -11.93 4.11
N PHE A 122 13.78 -11.99 3.02
CA PHE A 122 14.23 -12.66 1.80
C PHE A 122 15.53 -12.05 1.28
N ILE A 123 15.58 -10.72 1.16
CA ILE A 123 16.79 -10.02 0.70
C ILE A 123 17.95 -10.27 1.66
N GLN A 124 17.75 -10.13 2.98
CA GLN A 124 18.79 -10.38 3.98
C GLN A 124 19.34 -11.81 3.91
N ALA A 125 18.47 -12.80 3.74
CA ALA A 125 18.89 -14.19 3.57
C ALA A 125 19.67 -14.40 2.26
N SER A 126 19.33 -13.69 1.18
CA SER A 126 19.94 -13.84 -0.14
C SER A 126 21.31 -13.17 -0.26
N ILE A 127 21.49 -12.00 0.37
CA ILE A 127 22.73 -11.19 0.21
C ILE A 127 23.55 -11.05 1.50
N GLY A 128 23.07 -11.59 2.62
CA GLY A 128 23.79 -11.63 3.90
C GLY A 128 23.85 -10.30 4.66
N ARG A 129 23.10 -9.26 4.26
CA ARG A 129 23.07 -7.96 4.93
C ARG A 129 21.67 -7.35 4.96
N ASP A 130 21.40 -6.51 5.96
CA ASP A 130 20.18 -5.70 6.02
C ASP A 130 20.32 -4.45 5.13
N LEU A 131 19.22 -4.08 4.47
CA LEU A 131 19.15 -2.92 3.59
C LEU A 131 18.05 -1.98 4.07
N SER A 132 18.18 -0.69 3.74
CA SER A 132 17.09 0.28 3.90
C SER A 132 15.91 -0.07 2.98
N ILE A 133 14.77 0.57 3.20
CA ILE A 133 13.57 0.39 2.35
C ILE A 133 13.87 0.78 0.90
N GLU A 134 14.59 1.89 0.71
CA GLU A 134 14.98 2.43 -0.58
C GLU A 134 15.96 1.51 -1.30
N GLU A 135 16.96 0.98 -0.59
CA GLU A 135 17.92 0.02 -1.14
C GLU A 135 17.24 -1.30 -1.53
N CYS A 136 16.32 -1.80 -0.70
CA CYS A 136 15.53 -2.99 -1.03
C CYS A 136 14.71 -2.79 -2.31
N GLN A 137 14.06 -1.65 -2.45
CA GLN A 137 13.28 -1.32 -3.63
C GLN A 137 14.16 -1.24 -4.88
N ALA A 138 15.28 -0.52 -4.80
CA ALA A 138 16.23 -0.39 -5.91
C ALA A 138 16.78 -1.76 -6.36
N LEU A 139 17.15 -2.60 -5.40
CA LEU A 139 17.65 -3.95 -5.67
C LEU A 139 16.61 -4.82 -6.39
N LEU A 140 15.36 -4.81 -5.91
CA LEU A 140 14.30 -5.62 -6.50
C LEU A 140 13.86 -5.11 -7.88
N LEU A 141 13.89 -3.79 -8.11
CA LEU A 141 13.65 -3.24 -9.45
C LEU A 141 14.76 -3.60 -10.43
N ALA A 142 16.03 -3.60 -9.98
CA ALA A 142 17.15 -4.07 -10.78
C ALA A 142 17.03 -5.57 -11.08
N ALA A 143 16.70 -6.40 -10.09
CA ALA A 143 16.46 -7.83 -10.29
C ALA A 143 15.30 -8.09 -11.27
N HIS A 144 14.20 -7.34 -11.15
CA HIS A 144 13.09 -7.39 -12.10
C HIS A 144 13.54 -7.11 -13.53
N THR A 145 14.39 -6.08 -13.73
CA THR A 145 14.91 -5.71 -15.06
C THR A 145 15.69 -6.86 -15.72
N GLU A 146 16.41 -7.64 -14.94
CA GLU A 146 17.11 -8.83 -15.44
C GLU A 146 16.13 -9.99 -15.69
N LEU A 147 15.23 -10.27 -14.75
CA LEU A 147 14.30 -11.39 -14.82
C LEU A 147 13.28 -11.26 -15.95
N VAL A 148 12.89 -10.05 -16.33
CA VAL A 148 11.89 -9.82 -17.39
C VAL A 148 12.36 -10.33 -18.76
N ARG A 149 13.67 -10.57 -18.95
CA ARG A 149 14.23 -11.18 -20.16
C ARG A 149 13.76 -12.63 -20.34
N ASP A 150 13.69 -13.37 -19.23
CA ASP A 150 13.26 -14.78 -19.21
C ASP A 150 11.78 -14.93 -18.89
N TYR A 151 11.20 -13.94 -18.19
CA TYR A 151 9.80 -13.89 -17.75
C TYR A 151 9.11 -12.60 -18.21
N PRO A 152 8.74 -12.46 -19.50
CA PRO A 152 8.26 -11.21 -20.09
C PRO A 152 6.97 -10.64 -19.45
N LEU A 153 6.19 -11.49 -18.76
CA LEU A 153 4.94 -11.08 -18.09
C LEU A 153 5.17 -10.71 -16.61
N LEU A 154 6.38 -10.86 -16.11
CA LEU A 154 6.71 -10.50 -14.74
C LEU A 154 6.58 -8.99 -14.56
N THR A 155 5.84 -8.56 -13.54
CA THR A 155 5.76 -7.16 -13.12
C THR A 155 6.47 -6.99 -11.77
N PRO A 156 6.92 -5.77 -11.40
CA PRO A 156 7.45 -5.52 -10.07
C PRO A 156 6.52 -6.01 -8.95
N ARG A 157 5.22 -5.78 -9.10
CA ARG A 157 4.21 -6.26 -8.13
C ARG A 157 4.12 -7.79 -8.07
N SER A 158 4.16 -8.47 -9.21
CA SER A 158 4.12 -9.94 -9.22
C SER A 158 5.40 -10.53 -8.65
N LEU A 159 6.56 -9.92 -8.88
CA LEU A 159 7.82 -10.30 -8.23
C LEU A 159 7.73 -10.16 -6.71
N ASP A 160 7.20 -9.04 -6.20
CA ASP A 160 6.95 -8.82 -4.77
C ASP A 160 6.06 -9.94 -4.19
N HIS A 161 4.99 -10.29 -4.90
CA HIS A 161 4.06 -11.34 -4.48
C HIS A 161 4.72 -12.72 -4.41
N GLU A 162 5.48 -13.11 -5.43
CA GLU A 162 6.19 -14.40 -5.47
C GLU A 162 7.21 -14.53 -4.33
N ILE A 163 7.97 -13.47 -4.06
CA ILE A 163 8.91 -13.44 -2.92
C ILE A 163 8.13 -13.58 -1.59
N TRP A 164 7.01 -12.89 -1.46
CA TRP A 164 6.19 -12.96 -0.25
C TRP A 164 5.63 -14.37 -0.03
N VAL A 165 5.13 -15.03 -1.09
CA VAL A 165 4.64 -16.41 -1.04
C VAL A 165 5.77 -17.37 -0.63
N TYR A 166 6.94 -17.25 -1.27
CA TYR A 166 8.12 -18.06 -0.93
C TYR A 166 8.51 -17.90 0.53
N GLN A 167 8.66 -16.67 0.99
CA GLN A 167 9.10 -16.38 2.37
C GLN A 167 8.07 -16.79 3.44
N ARG A 168 6.79 -16.90 3.07
CA ARG A 168 5.74 -17.38 3.97
C ARG A 168 5.75 -18.89 4.15
N SER A 169 6.25 -19.63 3.18
CA SER A 169 6.35 -21.09 3.18
C SER A 169 7.70 -21.61 3.69
N ALA A 170 8.72 -20.73 3.81
CA ALA A 170 10.03 -21.01 4.37
C ALA A 170 10.04 -20.82 5.89
#